data_51090c3355035925c9671ea9bcebd02c
#
_entry.id   51090c3355035925c9671ea9bcebd02c
#
_cell.length_a   1.000
_cell.length_b   1.000
_cell.length_c   1.000
_cell.angle_alpha   90.00
_cell.angle_beta   90.00
_cell.angle_gamma   90.00
#
_symmetry.space_group_name_H-M   'P 1'
#
loop_
_entity.id
_entity.type
_entity.pdbx_description
1 polymer ?
#
loop_
_entity_poly.entity_id
_entity_poly.type
_entity_poly.pdbx_seq_one_letter_code
_entity_poly.pdbx_strand_id
1 'polypeptide(L)' 'MCNKLDSYDEALYQFGIRCEVIIAMERGKKIDFESAYQEIKKELRTLKKARKAAVARDESSI' A
#
# COMPACT_ATOMS: atom_id res chain seq x y z
N MET A 1 20.25 -8.43 -5.06
CA MET A 1 18.84 -8.09 -5.01
C MET A 1 18.55 -6.83 -5.78
N CYS A 2 17.42 -6.79 -6.48
CA CYS A 2 17.07 -5.62 -7.29
C CYS A 2 16.45 -4.53 -6.42
N ASN A 3 17.04 -3.33 -6.44
CA ASN A 3 16.59 -2.24 -5.60
C ASN A 3 15.14 -1.82 -5.88
N LYS A 4 14.74 -1.85 -7.14
CA LYS A 4 13.39 -1.44 -7.49
C LYS A 4 12.35 -2.41 -6.96
N LEU A 5 12.66 -3.71 -6.98
CA LEU A 5 11.77 -4.71 -6.40
C LEU A 5 11.70 -4.56 -4.89
N ASP A 6 12.85 -4.25 -4.27
CA ASP A 6 12.88 -4.05 -2.83
C ASP A 6 12.00 -2.87 -2.43
N SER A 7 12.05 -1.78 -3.20
CA SER A 7 11.22 -0.61 -2.92
C SER A 7 9.74 -0.92 -3.03
N TYR A 8 9.36 -1.65 -4.07
CA TYR A 8 7.96 -2.03 -4.25
C TYR A 8 7.53 -3.02 -3.18
N ASP A 9 8.39 -4.00 -2.88
CA ASP A 9 8.10 -4.98 -1.83
C ASP A 9 7.89 -4.30 -0.49
N GLU A 10 8.71 -3.28 -0.20
CA GLU A 10 8.57 -2.54 1.03
C GLU A 10 7.22 -1.80 1.06
N ALA A 11 6.84 -1.18 -0.05
CA ALA A 11 5.56 -0.49 -0.13
C ALA A 11 4.40 -1.46 0.04
N LEU A 12 4.51 -2.63 -0.54
CA LEU A 12 3.48 -3.66 -0.43
C LEU A 12 3.36 -4.15 1.01
N TYR A 13 4.49 -4.36 1.66
CA TYR A 13 4.52 -4.79 3.04
C TYR A 13 3.86 -3.74 3.95
N GLN A 14 4.22 -2.48 3.76
CA GLN A 14 3.62 -1.39 4.53
C GLN A 14 2.13 -1.28 4.28
N PHE A 15 1.71 -1.47 3.04
CA PHE A 15 0.29 -1.47 2.69
C PHE A 15 -0.46 -2.54 3.50
N GLY A 16 0.09 -3.74 3.57
CA GLY A 16 -0.53 -4.83 4.33
C GLY A 16 -0.65 -4.49 5.81
N ILE A 17 0.42 -3.95 6.39
CA ILE A 17 0.42 -3.58 7.81
C ILE A 17 -0.62 -2.50 8.08
N ARG A 18 -0.69 -1.48 7.24
CA ARG A 18 -1.65 -0.40 7.44
C ARG A 18 -3.07 -0.88 7.29
N CYS A 19 -3.32 -1.77 6.33
CA CYS A 19 -4.65 -2.35 6.16
C CYS A 19 -5.05 -3.14 7.39
N GLU A 20 -4.13 -3.92 7.97
CA GLU A 20 -4.42 -4.67 9.18
C GLU A 20 -4.81 -3.75 10.33
N VAL A 21 -4.09 -2.62 10.48
CA VAL A 21 -4.40 -1.65 11.52
C VAL A 21 -5.79 -1.05 11.30
N ILE A 22 -6.09 -0.68 10.06
CA ILE A 22 -7.39 -0.10 9.72
C ILE A 22 -8.51 -1.09 10.02
N ILE A 23 -8.32 -2.34 9.63
CA ILE A 23 -9.31 -3.40 9.87
C ILE A 23 -9.52 -3.59 11.38
N ALA A 24 -8.44 -3.60 12.14
CA ALA A 24 -8.54 -3.76 13.58
C ALA A 24 -9.30 -2.60 14.22
N MET A 25 -9.08 -1.38 13.73
CA MET A 25 -9.79 -0.22 14.26
C MET A 25 -11.28 -0.28 13.94
N GLU A 26 -11.62 -0.74 12.75
CA GLU A 26 -13.03 -0.88 12.38
C GLU A 26 -13.69 -1.96 13.22
N ARG A 27 -13.03 -3.08 13.42
CA ARG A 27 -13.55 -4.17 14.23
C ARG A 27 -13.68 -3.76 15.69
N GLY A 28 -12.76 -2.93 16.17
CA GLY A 28 -12.82 -2.39 17.53
C GLY A 28 -13.77 -1.21 17.65
N LYS A 29 -14.44 -0.85 16.57
CA LYS A 29 -15.42 0.23 16.53
C LYS A 29 -14.83 1.60 16.84
N LYS A 30 -13.53 1.75 16.56
CA LYS A 30 -12.89 3.05 16.69
C LYS A 30 -13.15 3.92 15.48
N ILE A 31 -13.38 3.28 14.33
CA ILE A 31 -13.81 3.98 13.11
C ILE A 31 -14.93 3.15 12.49
N ASP A 32 -15.78 3.79 11.69
CA ASP A 32 -16.86 3.07 11.03
C ASP A 32 -16.36 2.48 9.72
N PHE A 33 -17.22 1.68 9.07
CA PHE A 33 -16.77 0.99 7.85
C PHE A 33 -16.47 1.95 6.72
N GLU A 34 -17.17 3.08 6.67
CA GLU A 34 -16.93 4.06 5.61
C GLU A 34 -15.56 4.71 5.78
N SER A 35 -15.22 5.07 7.02
CA SER A 35 -13.90 5.64 7.31
C SER A 35 -12.79 4.62 7.00
N ALA A 36 -13.02 3.36 7.36
CA ALA A 36 -12.06 2.30 7.06
C ALA A 36 -11.84 2.19 5.55
N TYR A 37 -12.92 2.22 4.79
CA TYR A 37 -12.84 2.15 3.34
C TYR A 37 -12.02 3.30 2.77
N GLN A 38 -12.28 4.53 3.25
CA GLN A 38 -11.55 5.69 2.77
C GLN A 38 -10.05 5.59 3.09
N GLU A 39 -9.73 5.11 4.27
CA GLU A 39 -8.33 4.95 4.65
C GLU A 39 -7.63 3.90 3.78
N ILE A 40 -8.30 2.79 3.50
CA ILE A 40 -7.73 1.76 2.65
C ILE A 40 -7.53 2.30 1.23
N LYS A 41 -8.46 3.11 0.73
CA LYS A 41 -8.32 3.73 -0.58
C LYS A 41 -7.07 4.62 -0.64
N LYS A 42 -6.81 5.37 0.43
CA LYS A 42 -5.61 6.21 0.50
C LYS A 42 -4.35 5.37 0.42
N GLU A 43 -4.31 4.28 1.17
CA GLU A 43 -3.15 3.40 1.17
C GLU A 43 -2.96 2.76 -0.20
N LEU A 44 -4.05 2.37 -0.84
CA LEU A 44 -3.99 1.79 -2.17
C LEU A 44 -3.44 2.80 -3.17
N ARG A 45 -3.82 4.07 -3.05
CA ARG A 45 -3.31 5.11 -3.93
C ARG A 45 -1.79 5.23 -3.81
N THR A 46 -1.29 5.17 -2.59
CA THR A 46 0.15 5.21 -2.34
C THR A 46 0.84 4.00 -2.97
N LEU A 47 0.24 2.83 -2.80
CA LEU A 47 0.80 1.60 -3.37
C LEU A 47 0.80 1.66 -4.90
N LYS A 48 -0.24 2.21 -5.50
CA LYS A 48 -0.31 2.35 -6.95
C LYS A 48 0.83 3.21 -7.49
N LYS A 49 1.17 4.27 -6.76
CA LYS A 49 2.30 5.12 -7.15
C LYS A 49 3.61 4.35 -7.09
N ALA A 50 3.79 3.56 -6.05
CA ALA A 50 5.01 2.76 -5.91
C ALA A 50 5.11 1.73 -7.02
N ARG A 51 3.99 1.09 -7.36
CA ARG A 51 3.94 0.13 -8.44
C ARG A 51 4.29 0.77 -9.77
N LYS A 52 3.74 1.94 -10.03
CA LYS A 52 3.99 2.66 -11.28
C LYS A 52 5.48 3.01 -11.40
N ALA A 53 6.09 3.45 -10.31
CA ALA A 53 7.51 3.77 -10.31
C ALA A 53 8.35 2.53 -10.56
N ALA A 54 7.98 1.40 -9.97
CA ALA A 54 8.72 0.16 -10.16
C ALA A 54 8.62 -0.33 -11.60
N VAL A 55 7.43 -0.24 -12.20
CA VAL A 55 7.24 -0.63 -13.59
C VAL A 55 8.05 0.26 -14.52
N ALA A 56 8.04 1.57 -14.27
CA ALA A 56 8.80 2.50 -15.11
C ALA A 56 10.29 2.22 -15.05
N ARG A 57 10.82 1.91 -13.85
CA ARG A 57 12.22 1.57 -13.71
C ARG A 57 12.57 0.28 -14.44
N ASP A 58 11.68 -0.68 -14.36
CA ASP A 58 11.90 -1.96 -15.02
C ASP A 58 11.95 -1.78 -16.51
N GLU A 59 11.05 -0.97 -17.06
CA GLU A 59 11.04 -0.68 -18.49
C GLU A 59 12.29 0.03 -18.94
N SER A 60 12.78 0.98 -18.13
CA SER A 60 13.96 1.74 -18.51
C SER A 60 15.24 0.92 -18.38
N SER A 61 15.21 -0.19 -17.68
CA SER A 61 16.40 -1.04 -17.57
C SER A 61 16.54 -2.00 -18.75
N ILE A 62 15.54 -2.08 -19.59
CA ILE A 62 15.62 -2.87 -20.80
C ILE A 62 16.20 -2.04 -21.92
#